data_4da5ae4b92d6a390f1b7ef6308deb1ab
#
_entry.id   4da5ae4b92d6a390f1b7ef6308deb1ab
#
_cell.length_a   1.000
_cell.length_b   1.000
_cell.length_c   1.000
_cell.angle_alpha   90.00
_cell.angle_beta   90.00
_cell.angle_gamma   90.00
#
_symmetry.space_group_name_H-M   'P 1'
#
loop_
_entity.id
_entity.type
_entity.pdbx_description
1 polymer ?
#
loop_
_entity_poly.entity_id
_entity_poly.type
_entity_poly.pdbx_seq_one_letter_code
_entity_poly.pdbx_strand_id
1 'polypeptide(L)'
;VHIGGRPDPLRFTGVDTPETVDPDQPPECFGAEASAHTTELLPVGTAVRLTRDVEARDRYDRLLVYLERAEDGLFVNLDLVAGGWADDYPYPPNVAHQRDFALAASRARTDGLGLWGTCGDADTPVG
;
A
#
# COMPACT_ATOMS: atom_id res chain seq x y z
N VAL A 1 0.50 -4.13 9.48
CA VAL A 1 -0.60 -3.36 10.08
C VAL A 1 -1.60 -4.30 10.72
N HIS A 2 -2.05 -3.96 11.91
CA HIS A 2 -3.01 -4.75 12.67
C HIS A 2 -4.24 -3.92 12.99
N ILE A 3 -5.40 -4.58 13.11
CA ILE A 3 -6.67 -3.90 13.37
C ILE A 3 -7.04 -4.05 14.84
N GLY A 4 -7.41 -2.91 15.49
CA GLY A 4 -8.05 -2.91 16.80
C GLY A 4 -7.32 -3.70 17.88
N GLY A 5 -5.99 -3.72 17.86
CA GLY A 5 -5.18 -4.48 18.79
C GLY A 5 -5.12 -5.98 18.51
N ARG A 6 -5.80 -6.46 17.47
CA ARG A 6 -5.75 -7.86 17.05
C ARG A 6 -4.55 -8.08 16.13
N PRO A 7 -3.96 -9.29 16.16
CA PRO A 7 -2.85 -9.61 15.25
C PRO A 7 -3.33 -10.03 13.85
N ASP A 8 -4.47 -9.52 13.37
CA ASP A 8 -4.98 -9.80 12.03
C ASP A 8 -4.19 -8.99 11.01
N PRO A 9 -3.42 -9.63 10.12
CA PRO A 9 -2.68 -8.90 9.11
C PRO A 9 -3.60 -8.31 8.07
N LEU A 10 -3.26 -7.09 7.63
CA LEU A 10 -3.97 -6.40 6.56
C LEU A 10 -3.12 -6.38 5.30
N ARG A 11 -3.80 -6.41 4.16
CA ARG A 11 -3.21 -6.08 2.86
C ARG A 11 -4.02 -4.95 2.24
N PHE A 12 -3.34 -3.90 1.84
CA PHE A 12 -3.98 -2.80 1.11
C PHE A 12 -4.33 -3.27 -0.29
N THR A 13 -5.63 -3.35 -0.59
CA THR A 13 -6.11 -3.82 -1.89
C THR A 13 -5.67 -2.86 -3.00
N GLY A 14 -5.18 -3.44 -4.09
CA GLY A 14 -4.87 -2.69 -5.31
C GLY A 14 -3.53 -1.99 -5.32
N VAL A 15 -2.71 -2.13 -4.27
CA VAL A 15 -1.40 -1.48 -4.19
C VAL A 15 -0.31 -2.49 -3.82
N ASP A 16 0.90 -2.23 -4.33
CA ASP A 16 2.09 -3.05 -4.06
C ASP A 16 3.19 -2.14 -3.51
N THR A 17 3.43 -2.24 -2.21
CA THR A 17 4.52 -1.52 -1.56
C THR A 17 5.81 -2.35 -1.62
N PRO A 18 6.99 -1.69 -1.74
CA PRO A 18 8.25 -2.41 -1.66
C PRO A 18 8.39 -3.21 -0.36
N GLU A 19 8.86 -4.44 -0.46
CA GLU A 19 8.92 -5.38 0.65
C GLU A 19 10.15 -5.16 1.52
N THR A 20 10.01 -5.26 2.85
CA THR A 20 11.12 -5.10 3.79
C THR A 20 11.31 -6.28 4.73
N VAL A 21 10.33 -7.17 4.84
CA VAL A 21 10.27 -8.14 5.96
C VAL A 21 10.37 -9.60 5.55
N ASP A 22 10.60 -9.90 4.27
CA ASP A 22 10.81 -11.28 3.84
C ASP A 22 12.23 -11.72 4.24
N PRO A 23 12.39 -12.70 5.16
CA PRO A 23 13.71 -13.11 5.62
C PRO A 23 14.55 -13.81 4.55
N ASP A 24 13.92 -14.31 3.49
CA ASP A 24 14.58 -15.03 2.41
C ASP A 24 15.01 -14.14 1.24
N GLN A 25 14.63 -12.86 1.28
CA GLN A 25 14.91 -11.91 0.21
C GLN A 25 15.52 -10.63 0.78
N PRO A 26 16.42 -9.97 0.03
CA PRO A 26 16.89 -8.64 0.43
C PRO A 26 15.71 -7.65 0.42
N PRO A 27 15.76 -6.61 1.27
CA PRO A 27 14.74 -5.57 1.23
C PRO A 27 14.66 -4.94 -0.16
N GLU A 28 13.45 -4.66 -0.62
CA GLU A 28 13.26 -3.97 -1.89
C GLU A 28 13.59 -2.49 -1.73
N CYS A 29 14.08 -1.88 -2.81
CA CYS A 29 14.38 -0.46 -2.84
C CYS A 29 13.13 0.35 -2.45
N PHE A 30 13.31 1.36 -1.59
CA PHE A 30 12.24 2.20 -1.06
C PHE A 30 11.32 1.52 -0.03
N GLY A 31 11.61 0.28 0.36
CA GLY A 31 10.78 -0.45 1.32
C GLY A 31 10.74 0.20 2.70
N ALA A 32 11.90 0.61 3.21
CA ALA A 32 12.00 1.27 4.51
C ALA A 32 11.26 2.62 4.51
N GLU A 33 11.38 3.37 3.43
CA GLU A 33 10.75 4.68 3.27
C GLU A 33 9.22 4.53 3.18
N ALA A 34 8.73 3.55 2.41
CA ALA A 34 7.29 3.28 2.30
C ALA A 34 6.70 2.82 3.63
N SER A 35 7.40 1.96 4.36
CA SER A 35 6.99 1.52 5.69
C SER A 35 6.93 2.67 6.68
N ALA A 36 7.94 3.54 6.69
CA ALA A 36 7.97 4.72 7.55
C ALA A 36 6.82 5.68 7.23
N HIS A 37 6.52 5.90 5.96
CA HIS A 37 5.41 6.75 5.55
C HIS A 37 4.07 6.19 6.02
N THR A 38 3.85 4.89 5.87
CA THR A 38 2.64 4.24 6.34
C THR A 38 2.48 4.38 7.86
N THR A 39 3.56 4.21 8.61
CA THR A 39 3.57 4.40 10.06
C THR A 39 3.23 5.83 10.45
N GLU A 40 3.73 6.81 9.70
CA GLU A 40 3.43 8.22 9.90
C GLU A 40 1.96 8.55 9.66
N LEU A 41 1.37 7.96 8.61
CA LEU A 41 -0.05 8.14 8.30
C LEU A 41 -0.96 7.49 9.34
N LEU A 42 -0.54 6.37 9.90
CA LEU A 42 -1.34 5.51 10.77
C LEU A 42 -0.62 5.22 12.09
N PRO A 43 -0.39 6.24 12.93
CA PRO A 43 0.18 6.01 14.26
C PRO A 43 -0.73 5.08 15.07
N VAL A 44 -0.16 4.39 16.05
CA VAL A 44 -0.94 3.54 16.97
C VAL A 44 -2.10 4.34 17.57
N GLY A 45 -3.29 3.79 17.53
CA GLY A 45 -4.51 4.44 18.03
C GLY A 45 -5.28 5.24 16.98
N THR A 46 -4.80 5.30 15.73
CA THR A 46 -5.53 5.98 14.65
C THR A 46 -6.84 5.26 14.36
N ALA A 47 -7.95 6.00 14.39
CA ALA A 47 -9.24 5.46 13.99
C ALA A 47 -9.32 5.39 12.46
N VAL A 48 -9.70 4.23 11.94
CA VAL A 48 -9.76 3.99 10.49
C VAL A 48 -11.11 3.41 10.10
N ARG A 49 -11.49 3.64 8.83
CA ARG A 49 -12.62 2.98 8.20
C ARG A 49 -12.09 1.99 7.19
N LEU A 50 -12.50 0.74 7.31
CA LEU A 50 -12.11 -0.32 6.40
C LEU A 50 -13.28 -0.69 5.50
N THR A 51 -13.02 -0.77 4.20
CA THR A 51 -14.01 -1.20 3.22
C THR A 51 -13.41 -2.36 2.44
N ARG A 52 -14.19 -3.43 2.28
CA ARG A 52 -13.79 -4.56 1.45
C ARG A 52 -14.32 -4.39 0.03
N ASP A 53 -13.69 -5.07 -0.92
CA ASP A 53 -14.23 -5.29 -2.26
C ASP A 53 -14.94 -6.65 -2.31
N VAL A 54 -14.93 -7.33 -3.46
CA VAL A 54 -15.63 -8.63 -3.65
C VAL A 54 -15.09 -9.69 -2.70
N GLU A 55 -13.77 -9.86 -2.65
CA GLU A 55 -13.12 -10.81 -1.75
C GLU A 55 -12.60 -10.10 -0.50
N ALA A 56 -12.96 -10.62 0.68
CA ALA A 56 -12.56 -10.02 1.94
C ALA A 56 -11.16 -10.46 2.40
N ARG A 57 -10.69 -11.61 1.96
CA ARG A 57 -9.39 -12.17 2.36
C ARG A 57 -8.65 -12.76 1.17
N ASP A 58 -7.33 -12.72 1.21
CA ASP A 58 -6.49 -13.37 0.21
C ASP A 58 -6.22 -14.85 0.59
N ARG A 59 -5.43 -15.54 -0.22
CA ARG A 59 -5.09 -16.95 0.02
C ARG A 59 -4.22 -17.19 1.26
N TYR A 60 -3.63 -16.13 1.80
CA TYR A 60 -2.83 -16.17 3.04
C TYR A 60 -3.65 -15.73 4.25
N ASP A 61 -4.98 -15.62 4.09
CA ASP A 61 -5.93 -15.21 5.13
C ASP A 61 -5.72 -13.78 5.65
N ARG A 62 -5.09 -12.91 4.83
CA ARG A 62 -4.98 -11.49 5.15
C ARG A 62 -6.24 -10.77 4.73
N LEU A 63 -6.69 -9.81 5.56
CA LEU A 63 -7.82 -8.95 5.20
C LEU A 63 -7.42 -8.02 4.04
N LEU A 64 -8.22 -8.06 2.98
CA LEU A 64 -8.06 -7.18 1.82
C LEU A 64 -8.92 -5.94 2.02
N VAL A 65 -8.31 -4.77 2.19
CA VAL A 65 -9.03 -3.56 2.58
C VAL A 65 -8.66 -2.34 1.75
N TYR A 66 -9.65 -1.47 1.58
CA TYR A 66 -9.44 -0.05 1.29
C TYR A 66 -9.54 0.67 2.62
N LEU A 67 -8.53 1.45 2.98
CA LEU A 67 -8.41 2.06 4.29
C LEU A 67 -8.45 3.58 4.20
N GLU A 68 -9.36 4.19 4.97
CA GLU A 68 -9.44 5.65 5.13
C GLU A 68 -9.22 6.01 6.60
N ARG A 69 -8.51 7.11 6.85
CA ARG A 69 -8.43 7.66 8.21
C ARG A 69 -9.77 8.29 8.57
N ALA A 70 -10.31 7.97 9.75
CA ALA A 70 -11.61 8.48 10.16
C ALA A 70 -11.60 9.99 10.41
N GLU A 71 -10.47 10.54 10.88
CA GLU A 71 -10.38 11.96 11.27
C GLU A 71 -10.44 12.92 10.08
N ASP A 72 -9.90 12.56 8.93
CA ASP A 72 -9.81 13.46 7.78
C ASP A 72 -10.23 12.81 6.46
N GLY A 73 -10.61 11.53 6.47
CA GLY A 73 -11.03 10.82 5.28
C GLY A 73 -9.92 10.51 4.29
N LEU A 74 -8.65 10.62 4.69
CA LEU A 74 -7.54 10.31 3.79
C LEU A 74 -7.61 8.86 3.34
N PHE A 75 -7.67 8.65 2.03
CA PHE A 75 -7.68 7.31 1.43
C PHE A 75 -6.24 6.82 1.30
N VAL A 76 -5.80 6.00 2.25
CA VAL A 76 -4.39 5.61 2.39
C VAL A 76 -3.90 4.82 1.18
N ASN A 77 -4.69 3.88 0.65
CA ASN A 77 -4.31 3.13 -0.54
C ASN A 77 -3.92 4.06 -1.70
N LEU A 78 -4.75 5.05 -1.96
CA LEU A 78 -4.51 6.01 -3.05
C LEU A 78 -3.32 6.93 -2.74
N ASP A 79 -3.19 7.38 -1.50
CA ASP A 79 -2.07 8.23 -1.06
C ASP A 79 -0.72 7.53 -1.31
N LEU A 80 -0.64 6.25 -1.00
CA LEU A 80 0.59 5.47 -1.20
C LEU A 80 0.99 5.43 -2.68
N VAL A 81 0.03 5.23 -3.56
CA VAL A 81 0.29 5.18 -5.02
C VAL A 81 0.61 6.57 -5.57
N ALA A 82 -0.18 7.57 -5.19
CA ALA A 82 -0.04 8.93 -5.71
C ALA A 82 1.29 9.58 -5.29
N GLY A 83 1.79 9.25 -4.11
CA GLY A 83 3.07 9.79 -3.61
C GLY A 83 4.30 9.02 -4.04
N GLY A 84 4.14 7.93 -4.77
CA GLY A 84 5.26 7.10 -5.21
C GLY A 84 5.80 6.17 -4.12
N TRP A 85 5.00 5.88 -3.08
CA TRP A 85 5.37 4.93 -2.03
C TRP A 85 5.05 3.49 -2.42
N ALA A 86 4.13 3.30 -3.39
CA ALA A 86 3.67 2.01 -3.87
C ALA A 86 3.33 2.09 -5.35
N ASP A 87 3.34 0.93 -6.03
CA ASP A 87 2.78 0.80 -7.37
C ASP A 87 1.31 0.38 -7.27
N ASP A 88 0.56 0.54 -8.36
CA ASP A 88 -0.75 -0.08 -8.48
C ASP A 88 -0.59 -1.59 -8.71
N TYR A 89 -1.54 -2.37 -8.22
CA TYR A 89 -1.53 -3.82 -8.35
C TYR A 89 -2.95 -4.33 -8.57
N PRO A 90 -3.35 -4.54 -9.83
CA PRO A 90 -4.68 -5.10 -10.11
C PRO A 90 -4.86 -6.46 -9.43
N TYR A 91 -5.95 -6.62 -8.69
CA TYR A 91 -6.25 -7.85 -7.98
C TYR A 91 -7.71 -8.26 -8.26
N PRO A 92 -8.01 -8.80 -9.46
CA PRO A 92 -9.37 -9.24 -9.76
C PRO A 92 -9.81 -10.37 -8.81
N PRO A 93 -11.06 -10.36 -8.33
CA PRO A 93 -12.15 -9.45 -8.71
C PRO A 93 -12.20 -8.12 -7.95
N ASN A 94 -11.19 -7.80 -7.13
CA ASN A 94 -11.16 -6.60 -6.28
C ASN A 94 -10.60 -5.40 -7.05
N VAL A 95 -11.40 -4.84 -7.95
CA VAL A 95 -10.95 -3.79 -8.89
C VAL A 95 -11.75 -2.50 -8.83
N ALA A 96 -12.51 -2.27 -7.74
CA ALA A 96 -13.40 -1.11 -7.63
C ALA A 96 -12.68 0.23 -7.81
N HIS A 97 -11.42 0.34 -7.36
CA HIS A 97 -10.62 1.57 -7.44
C HIS A 97 -9.44 1.46 -8.41
N GLN A 98 -9.39 0.42 -9.23
CA GLN A 98 -8.23 0.14 -10.07
C GLN A 98 -7.91 1.27 -11.03
N ARG A 99 -8.92 1.91 -11.61
CA ARG A 99 -8.72 3.02 -12.53
C ARG A 99 -8.03 4.20 -11.85
N ASP A 100 -8.46 4.54 -10.65
CA ASP A 100 -7.88 5.66 -9.89
C ASP A 100 -6.42 5.36 -9.50
N PHE A 101 -6.15 4.12 -9.09
CA PHE A 101 -4.79 3.69 -8.75
C PHE A 101 -3.87 3.72 -9.98
N ALA A 102 -4.36 3.24 -11.13
CA ALA A 102 -3.58 3.24 -12.38
C ALA A 102 -3.22 4.67 -12.82
N LEU A 103 -4.16 5.60 -12.73
CA LEU A 103 -3.92 7.01 -13.07
C LEU A 103 -2.91 7.64 -12.11
N ALA A 104 -3.05 7.38 -10.81
CA ALA A 104 -2.12 7.91 -9.79
C ALA A 104 -0.72 7.35 -9.98
N ALA A 105 -0.59 6.05 -10.25
CA ALA A 105 0.70 5.41 -10.52
C ALA A 105 1.37 5.99 -11.77
N SER A 106 0.60 6.20 -12.83
CA SER A 106 1.12 6.79 -14.07
C SER A 106 1.70 8.19 -13.82
N ARG A 107 1.00 9.01 -13.06
CA ARG A 107 1.49 10.34 -12.68
C ARG A 107 2.74 10.30 -11.83
N ALA A 108 2.76 9.41 -10.83
CA ALA A 108 3.92 9.26 -9.96
C ALA A 108 5.16 8.82 -10.75
N ARG A 109 5.01 7.91 -11.70
CA ARG A 109 6.11 7.48 -12.58
C ARG A 109 6.62 8.64 -13.44
N THR A 110 5.71 9.36 -14.06
CA THR A 110 6.04 10.51 -14.93
C THR A 110 6.80 11.58 -14.16
N ASP A 111 6.38 11.86 -12.93
CA ASP A 111 6.97 12.90 -12.10
C ASP A 111 8.19 12.42 -11.31
N GLY A 112 8.55 11.13 -11.41
CA GLY A 112 9.69 10.56 -10.69
C GLY A 112 9.55 10.62 -9.18
N LEU A 113 8.33 10.46 -8.66
CA LEU A 113 8.06 10.53 -7.22
C LEU A 113 8.49 9.26 -6.50
N GLY A 114 9.04 9.42 -5.30
CA GLY A 114 9.34 8.33 -4.40
C GLY A 114 10.18 7.23 -5.05
N LEU A 115 9.65 6.00 -5.05
CA LEU A 115 10.35 4.84 -5.60
C LEU A 115 10.70 4.98 -7.09
N TRP A 116 9.88 5.71 -7.85
CA TRP A 116 10.10 5.86 -9.30
C TRP A 116 11.35 6.66 -9.60
N GLY A 117 11.61 7.71 -8.84
CA GLY A 117 12.83 8.51 -8.99
C GLY A 117 14.07 7.86 -8.37
N THR A 118 13.89 7.01 -7.37
CA THR A 118 14.99 6.39 -6.62
C THR A 118 15.35 5.01 -7.15
N CYS A 119 14.35 4.20 -7.52
CA CYS A 119 14.52 2.76 -7.77
C CYS A 119 14.18 2.35 -9.20
N GLY A 120 13.26 3.06 -9.86
CA GLY A 120 12.76 2.68 -11.16
C GLY A 120 11.48 1.86 -11.14
N ASP A 121 11.34 0.92 -10.20
CA ASP A 121 10.10 0.15 -10.00
C ASP A 121 10.01 -0.39 -8.57
N ALA A 122 8.84 -0.95 -8.23
CA ALA A 122 8.53 -1.37 -6.87
C ALA A 122 9.25 -2.64 -6.42
N ASP A 123 9.78 -3.43 -7.36
CA ASP A 123 10.36 -4.73 -7.07
C ASP A 123 11.89 -4.74 -7.13
N THR A 124 12.50 -3.55 -7.25
CA THR A 124 13.96 -3.44 -7.35
C THR A 124 14.62 -3.73 -6.01
N PRO A 125 15.55 -4.70 -5.92
CA PRO A 125 16.28 -4.96 -4.68
C PRO A 125 17.21 -3.81 -4.31
N VAL A 126 17.48 -3.67 -3.00
CA VAL A 126 18.48 -2.73 -2.49
C VAL A 126 19.88 -3.23 -2.86
N GLY A 127 20.72 -2.36 -3.29
CA GLY A 127 22.11 -2.64 -3.66
C GLY A 127 22.34 -2.76 -5.13
#